data_af9de4f134253f06c0150d9e5cc690ae
#
_entry.id   af9de4f134253f06c0150d9e5cc690ae
#
_cell.length_a   1.000
_cell.length_b   1.000
_cell.length_c   1.000
_cell.angle_alpha   90.00
_cell.angle_beta   90.00
_cell.angle_gamma   90.00
#
_symmetry.space_group_name_H-M   'P 1'
#
loop_
_entity.id
_entity.type
_entity.pdbx_description
1 polymer ?
#
loop_
_entity_poly.entity_id
_entity_poly.type
_entity_poly.pdbx_seq_one_letter_code
_entity_poly.pdbx_strand_id
1 'polypeptide(L)'
;PALKSVTAHLLQQDIPVLGAKTLLSANQPDGFDCPGCAWPDREHTSTFEFCENGAKAVAFEATTRRVGPDFFAQYSVTDLARYSDHWLEDQGRLTHPLRYNAKTDRYDTIAWDTAFKFIASKLNGLASPNEAIFYTSGRTSNEAAFLYQLFVRQFGTNNFPDCSNMCHEPSGVALGQQIGVGKGTVSLQDFEEADLI
;
A
#
# COMPACT_ATOMS: atom_id res chain seq x y z
N PRO A 1 6.51 -25.38 -5.52
CA PRO A 1 5.35 -24.62 -5.00
C PRO A 1 5.46 -23.14 -5.28
N ALA A 2 6.57 -22.48 -4.91
CA ALA A 2 6.74 -21.02 -5.02
C ALA A 2 6.56 -20.49 -6.47
N LEU A 3 7.25 -21.08 -7.45
CA LEU A 3 7.10 -20.69 -8.87
C LEU A 3 5.66 -20.80 -9.37
N LYS A 4 4.94 -21.84 -8.94
CA LYS A 4 3.53 -22.02 -9.30
C LYS A 4 2.66 -20.89 -8.71
N SER A 5 2.88 -20.54 -7.46
CA SER A 5 2.18 -19.45 -6.78
C SER A 5 2.48 -18.09 -7.42
N VAL A 6 3.76 -17.80 -7.66
CA VAL A 6 4.20 -16.56 -8.35
C VAL A 6 3.52 -16.44 -9.72
N THR A 7 3.59 -17.49 -10.54
CA THR A 7 2.95 -17.51 -11.86
C THR A 7 1.44 -17.29 -11.77
N ALA A 8 0.77 -17.92 -10.79
CA ALA A 8 -0.66 -17.75 -10.59
C ALA A 8 -1.03 -16.29 -10.28
N HIS A 9 -0.27 -15.61 -9.41
CA HIS A 9 -0.50 -14.19 -9.10
C HIS A 9 -0.27 -13.28 -10.31
N LEU A 10 0.77 -13.53 -11.12
CA LEU A 10 1.02 -12.74 -12.32
C LEU A 10 -0.09 -12.91 -13.37
N LEU A 11 -0.60 -14.12 -13.54
CA LEU A 11 -1.72 -14.41 -14.45
C LEU A 11 -3.02 -13.79 -13.93
N GLN A 12 -3.30 -13.89 -12.64
CA GLN A 12 -4.48 -13.32 -12.00
C GLN A 12 -4.56 -11.80 -12.18
N GLN A 13 -3.41 -11.11 -12.19
CA GLN A 13 -3.34 -9.66 -12.35
C GLN A 13 -3.15 -9.20 -13.81
N ASP A 14 -3.25 -10.09 -14.78
CA ASP A 14 -3.09 -9.83 -16.23
C ASP A 14 -1.71 -9.25 -16.62
N ILE A 15 -0.65 -9.64 -15.91
CA ILE A 15 0.71 -9.13 -16.12
C ILE A 15 1.79 -10.21 -16.23
N PRO A 16 1.57 -11.32 -16.94
CA PRO A 16 2.54 -12.44 -16.90
C PRO A 16 3.95 -12.03 -17.35
N VAL A 17 4.07 -11.27 -18.42
CA VAL A 17 5.37 -10.83 -18.96
C VAL A 17 5.91 -9.61 -18.21
N LEU A 18 5.06 -8.58 -18.03
CA LEU A 18 5.44 -7.37 -17.31
C LEU A 18 5.82 -7.70 -15.85
N GLY A 19 5.00 -8.49 -15.17
CA GLY A 19 5.23 -8.87 -13.79
C GLY A 19 6.49 -9.71 -13.61
N ALA A 20 6.77 -10.65 -14.51
CA ALA A 20 8.02 -11.41 -14.48
C ALA A 20 9.25 -10.49 -14.62
N LYS A 21 9.20 -9.54 -15.57
CA LYS A 21 10.26 -8.53 -15.74
C LYS A 21 10.41 -7.63 -14.52
N THR A 22 9.29 -7.20 -13.93
CA THR A 22 9.29 -6.37 -12.72
C THR A 22 9.89 -7.11 -11.53
N LEU A 23 9.56 -8.39 -11.35
CA LEU A 23 10.13 -9.21 -10.28
C LEU A 23 11.64 -9.40 -10.39
N LEU A 24 12.19 -9.43 -11.59
CA LEU A 24 13.65 -9.48 -11.79
C LEU A 24 14.37 -8.20 -11.35
N SER A 25 13.64 -7.11 -11.15
CA SER A 25 14.18 -5.84 -10.64
C SER A 25 13.88 -5.61 -9.15
N ALA A 26 13.11 -6.51 -8.52
CA ALA A 26 12.78 -6.39 -7.10
C ALA A 26 14.00 -6.68 -6.22
N ASN A 27 14.30 -5.79 -5.28
CA ASN A 27 15.42 -5.86 -4.34
C ASN A 27 16.80 -6.04 -5.03
N GLN A 28 16.93 -5.55 -6.25
CA GLN A 28 18.19 -5.54 -7.01
C GLN A 28 18.88 -4.16 -6.86
N PRO A 29 20.23 -4.07 -6.94
CA PRO A 29 20.96 -2.81 -6.77
C PRO A 29 20.46 -1.66 -7.67
N ASP A 30 20.12 -1.96 -8.91
CA ASP A 30 19.58 -1.00 -9.89
C ASP A 30 18.05 -1.11 -10.04
N GLY A 31 17.39 -1.75 -9.09
CA GLY A 31 15.96 -2.04 -9.12
C GLY A 31 15.15 -1.18 -8.15
N PHE A 32 14.22 -1.81 -7.46
CA PHE A 32 13.36 -1.17 -6.47
C PHE A 32 13.14 -2.09 -5.26
N ASP A 33 12.90 -1.49 -4.10
CA ASP A 33 12.55 -2.21 -2.88
C ASP A 33 11.14 -2.78 -2.95
N CYS A 34 11.00 -4.06 -2.60
CA CYS A 34 9.70 -4.70 -2.56
C CYS A 34 8.78 -4.01 -1.53
N PRO A 35 7.54 -3.62 -1.92
CA PRO A 35 6.62 -2.96 -1.00
C PRO A 35 6.04 -3.87 0.08
N GLY A 36 6.40 -5.16 0.09
CA GLY A 36 5.87 -6.15 1.01
C GLY A 36 6.43 -6.07 2.43
N CYS A 37 7.74 -5.90 2.55
CA CYS A 37 8.45 -5.80 3.84
C CYS A 37 9.80 -5.11 3.65
N ALA A 38 10.51 -4.90 4.76
CA ALA A 38 11.89 -4.40 4.74
C ALA A 38 12.84 -5.57 4.45
N TRP A 39 13.04 -5.87 3.17
CA TRP A 39 14.05 -6.85 2.75
C TRP A 39 15.45 -6.28 3.00
N PRO A 40 16.34 -6.96 3.75
CA PRO A 40 17.67 -6.44 4.01
C PRO A 40 18.49 -6.36 2.72
N ASP A 41 19.07 -5.20 2.45
CA ASP A 41 20.01 -5.04 1.36
C ASP A 41 21.28 -5.84 1.67
N ARG A 42 21.74 -6.58 0.68
CA ARG A 42 23.03 -7.26 0.71
C ARG A 42 23.68 -7.16 -0.66
N GLU A 43 24.94 -7.54 -0.75
CA GLU A 43 25.59 -7.66 -2.05
C GLU A 43 24.78 -8.60 -2.96
N HIS A 44 24.71 -8.25 -4.23
CA HIS A 44 23.96 -9.04 -5.21
C HIS A 44 24.44 -10.47 -5.27
N THR A 45 23.60 -11.40 -4.86
CA THR A 45 23.95 -12.83 -4.77
C THR A 45 23.05 -13.72 -5.63
N SER A 46 21.89 -13.21 -6.04
CA SER A 46 20.90 -14.00 -6.78
C SER A 46 20.17 -13.17 -7.84
N THR A 47 19.75 -13.83 -8.91
CA THR A 47 18.85 -13.25 -9.91
C THR A 47 17.42 -13.04 -9.35
N PHE A 48 17.06 -13.79 -8.30
CA PHE A 48 15.75 -13.75 -7.68
C PHE A 48 15.87 -13.30 -6.23
N GLU A 49 15.66 -12.02 -5.97
CA GLU A 49 15.72 -11.43 -4.63
C GLU A 49 14.31 -11.08 -4.12
N PHE A 50 13.38 -12.01 -4.22
CA PHE A 50 12.02 -11.85 -3.72
C PHE A 50 11.45 -13.15 -3.16
N CYS A 51 10.57 -13.04 -2.19
CA CYS A 51 9.80 -14.16 -1.67
C CYS A 51 8.41 -14.24 -2.35
N GLU A 52 7.67 -15.29 -2.05
CA GLU A 52 6.32 -15.52 -2.59
C GLU A 52 5.34 -14.38 -2.24
N ASN A 53 5.40 -13.86 -1.00
CA ASN A 53 4.59 -12.71 -0.58
C ASN A 53 5.01 -11.41 -1.28
N GLY A 54 6.29 -11.21 -1.49
CA GLY A 54 6.81 -10.08 -2.27
C GLY A 54 6.34 -10.13 -3.71
N ALA A 55 6.38 -11.30 -4.34
CA ALA A 55 5.86 -11.49 -5.69
C ALA A 55 4.36 -11.18 -5.79
N LYS A 56 3.56 -11.59 -4.80
CA LYS A 56 2.15 -11.22 -4.70
C LYS A 56 1.98 -9.69 -4.59
N ALA A 57 2.71 -9.06 -3.68
CA ALA A 57 2.63 -7.61 -3.47
C ALA A 57 2.97 -6.83 -4.75
N VAL A 58 4.06 -7.21 -5.44
CA VAL A 58 4.47 -6.61 -6.72
C VAL A 58 3.42 -6.85 -7.82
N ALA A 59 2.84 -8.04 -7.89
CA ALA A 59 1.78 -8.34 -8.86
C ALA A 59 0.55 -7.45 -8.66
N PHE A 60 0.11 -7.25 -7.43
CA PHE A 60 -1.00 -6.35 -7.11
C PHE A 60 -0.68 -4.88 -7.39
N GLU A 61 0.56 -4.44 -7.13
CA GLU A 61 0.98 -3.07 -7.47
C GLU A 61 1.01 -2.83 -9.00
N ALA A 62 1.46 -3.81 -9.77
CA ALA A 62 1.60 -3.72 -11.21
C ALA A 62 0.33 -4.08 -11.99
N THR A 63 -0.79 -4.40 -11.33
CA THR A 63 -2.03 -4.86 -11.98
C THR A 63 -2.52 -3.90 -13.06
N THR A 64 -2.98 -4.45 -14.18
CA THR A 64 -3.67 -3.71 -15.24
C THR A 64 -5.19 -3.68 -15.06
N ARG A 65 -5.71 -4.43 -14.10
CA ARG A 65 -7.15 -4.48 -13.81
C ARG A 65 -7.65 -3.13 -13.29
N ARG A 66 -8.84 -2.76 -13.71
CA ARG A 66 -9.46 -1.45 -13.42
C ARG A 66 -10.91 -1.61 -12.98
N VAL A 67 -11.29 -0.82 -11.99
CA VAL A 67 -12.65 -0.69 -11.50
C VAL A 67 -13.16 0.71 -11.84
N GLY A 68 -14.00 0.77 -12.83
CA GLY A 68 -14.54 2.00 -13.39
C GLY A 68 -16.04 2.22 -13.13
N PRO A 69 -16.63 3.24 -13.76
CA PRO A 69 -18.06 3.57 -13.59
C PRO A 69 -19.01 2.40 -13.87
N ASP A 70 -18.71 1.58 -14.87
CA ASP A 70 -19.56 0.45 -15.27
C ASP A 70 -19.68 -0.61 -14.16
N PHE A 71 -18.61 -0.83 -13.41
CA PHE A 71 -18.62 -1.71 -12.25
C PHE A 71 -19.59 -1.19 -11.19
N PHE A 72 -19.53 0.10 -10.85
CA PHE A 72 -20.41 0.70 -9.85
C PHE A 72 -21.84 0.91 -10.35
N ALA A 73 -22.06 0.93 -11.67
CA ALA A 73 -23.40 0.85 -12.23
C ALA A 73 -24.03 -0.55 -12.08
N GLN A 74 -23.20 -1.59 -12.07
CA GLN A 74 -23.66 -2.97 -11.92
C GLN A 74 -23.96 -3.36 -10.47
N TYR A 75 -23.11 -2.95 -9.51
CA TYR A 75 -23.21 -3.36 -8.11
C TYR A 75 -23.72 -2.22 -7.22
N SER A 76 -24.67 -2.52 -6.32
CA SER A 76 -25.00 -1.63 -5.20
C SER A 76 -23.97 -1.77 -4.07
N VAL A 77 -23.92 -0.80 -3.15
CA VAL A 77 -23.04 -0.89 -1.96
C VAL A 77 -23.46 -2.05 -1.07
N THR A 78 -24.77 -2.30 -0.95
CA THR A 78 -25.29 -3.47 -0.22
C THR A 78 -24.86 -4.79 -0.87
N ASP A 79 -24.80 -4.87 -2.21
CA ASP A 79 -24.29 -6.06 -2.91
C ASP A 79 -22.79 -6.23 -2.65
N LEU A 80 -22.01 -5.15 -2.79
CA LEU A 80 -20.56 -5.19 -2.55
C LEU A 80 -20.21 -5.64 -1.13
N ALA A 81 -20.99 -5.24 -0.13
CA ALA A 81 -20.79 -5.64 1.26
C ALA A 81 -20.97 -7.15 1.53
N ARG A 82 -21.50 -7.91 0.57
CA ARG A 82 -21.67 -9.37 0.66
C ARG A 82 -20.49 -10.16 0.10
N TYR A 83 -19.63 -9.52 -0.66
CA TYR A 83 -18.44 -10.14 -1.20
C TYR A 83 -17.31 -10.15 -0.15
N SER A 84 -16.39 -11.10 -0.28
CA SER A 84 -15.21 -11.14 0.58
C SER A 84 -14.24 -9.99 0.26
N ASP A 85 -13.46 -9.56 1.27
CA ASP A 85 -12.42 -8.53 1.09
C ASP A 85 -11.44 -8.93 -0.01
N HIS A 86 -11.07 -10.21 -0.07
CA HIS A 86 -10.22 -10.74 -1.14
C HIS A 86 -10.83 -10.51 -2.54
N TRP A 87 -12.13 -10.77 -2.71
CA TRP A 87 -12.80 -10.56 -3.99
C TRP A 87 -12.81 -9.08 -4.37
N LEU A 88 -13.11 -8.20 -3.39
CA LEU A 88 -13.13 -6.75 -3.60
C LEU A 88 -11.73 -6.24 -4.01
N GLU A 89 -10.68 -6.66 -3.31
CA GLU A 89 -9.29 -6.31 -3.62
C GLU A 89 -8.90 -6.76 -5.03
N ASP A 90 -9.35 -7.95 -5.45
CA ASP A 90 -9.00 -8.56 -6.73
C ASP A 90 -9.68 -7.91 -7.93
N GLN A 91 -10.65 -7.01 -7.75
CA GLN A 91 -11.31 -6.32 -8.87
C GLN A 91 -10.38 -5.34 -9.60
N GLY A 92 -9.39 -4.79 -8.94
CA GLY A 92 -8.41 -3.89 -9.53
C GLY A 92 -8.45 -2.47 -8.95
N ARG A 93 -7.85 -1.53 -9.67
CA ARG A 93 -7.69 -0.14 -9.22
C ARG A 93 -8.87 0.73 -9.58
N LEU A 94 -9.31 1.57 -8.65
CA LEU A 94 -10.27 2.63 -8.89
C LEU A 94 -9.73 3.62 -9.92
N THR A 95 -10.57 4.02 -10.87
CA THR A 95 -10.19 4.92 -11.97
C THR A 95 -10.77 6.32 -11.88
N HIS A 96 -11.79 6.51 -11.04
CA HIS A 96 -12.51 7.77 -10.92
C HIS A 96 -12.80 8.08 -9.45
N PRO A 97 -12.92 9.35 -9.07
CA PRO A 97 -13.47 9.73 -7.78
C PRO A 97 -14.94 9.31 -7.70
N LEU A 98 -15.31 8.76 -6.56
CA LEU A 98 -16.63 8.19 -6.33
C LEU A 98 -17.28 8.83 -5.12
N ARG A 99 -18.60 9.00 -5.17
CA ARG A 99 -19.39 9.46 -4.04
C ARG A 99 -20.58 8.53 -3.83
N TYR A 100 -20.78 8.09 -2.60
CA TYR A 100 -21.96 7.30 -2.24
C TYR A 100 -23.24 8.10 -2.39
N ASN A 101 -24.23 7.50 -3.03
CA ASN A 101 -25.56 8.01 -3.21
C ASN A 101 -26.57 7.12 -2.46
N ALA A 102 -27.03 7.62 -1.31
CA ALA A 102 -27.96 6.87 -0.45
C ALA A 102 -29.33 6.60 -1.10
N LYS A 103 -29.73 7.35 -2.13
CA LYS A 103 -31.02 7.13 -2.80
C LYS A 103 -31.00 5.92 -3.73
N THR A 104 -29.84 5.66 -4.33
CA THR A 104 -29.65 4.56 -5.29
C THR A 104 -28.84 3.39 -4.70
N ASP A 105 -28.31 3.56 -3.49
CA ASP A 105 -27.38 2.64 -2.84
C ASP A 105 -26.17 2.30 -3.73
N ARG A 106 -25.64 3.28 -4.46
CA ARG A 106 -24.53 3.10 -5.40
C ARG A 106 -23.46 4.17 -5.21
N TYR A 107 -22.29 3.91 -5.78
CA TYR A 107 -21.26 4.92 -5.94
C TYR A 107 -21.44 5.62 -7.29
N ASP A 108 -21.70 6.92 -7.24
CA ASP A 108 -21.74 7.77 -8.43
C ASP A 108 -20.35 8.32 -8.73
N THR A 109 -19.95 8.29 -9.99
CA THR A 109 -18.73 8.95 -10.45
C THR A 109 -18.93 10.47 -10.41
N ILE A 110 -17.93 11.18 -9.88
CA ILE A 110 -17.90 12.64 -9.81
C ILE A 110 -16.62 13.19 -10.45
N ALA A 111 -16.66 14.44 -10.89
CA ALA A 111 -15.44 15.11 -11.35
C ALA A 111 -14.46 15.39 -10.20
N TRP A 112 -13.16 15.41 -10.48
CA TRP A 112 -12.12 15.72 -9.50
C TRP A 112 -12.34 17.05 -8.78
N ASP A 113 -12.71 18.11 -9.52
CA ASP A 113 -13.02 19.42 -8.92
C ASP A 113 -14.19 19.34 -7.93
N THR A 114 -15.18 18.52 -8.21
CA THR A 114 -16.31 18.30 -7.31
C THR A 114 -15.86 17.54 -6.06
N ALA A 115 -15.00 16.53 -6.22
CA ALA A 115 -14.43 15.78 -5.10
C ALA A 115 -13.60 16.71 -4.19
N PHE A 116 -12.69 17.52 -4.76
CA PHE A 116 -11.88 18.47 -4.00
C PHE A 116 -12.71 19.50 -3.26
N LYS A 117 -13.72 20.11 -3.92
CA LYS A 117 -14.63 21.07 -3.28
C LYS A 117 -15.41 20.43 -2.15
N PHE A 118 -15.85 19.18 -2.32
CA PHE A 118 -16.56 18.46 -1.28
C PHE A 118 -15.68 18.17 -0.07
N ILE A 119 -14.46 17.66 -0.29
CA ILE A 119 -13.49 17.39 0.79
C ILE A 119 -13.12 18.68 1.51
N ALA A 120 -12.77 19.74 0.78
CA ALA A 120 -12.43 21.04 1.35
C ALA A 120 -13.58 21.62 2.19
N SER A 121 -14.84 21.51 1.69
CA SER A 121 -16.01 21.95 2.45
C SER A 121 -16.21 21.19 3.76
N LYS A 122 -15.91 19.88 3.76
CA LYS A 122 -16.01 19.07 4.99
C LYS A 122 -14.92 19.42 5.99
N LEU A 123 -13.69 19.55 5.54
CA LEU A 123 -12.55 19.91 6.39
C LEU A 123 -12.68 21.33 6.95
N ASN A 124 -13.07 22.31 6.12
CA ASN A 124 -13.26 23.70 6.56
C ASN A 124 -14.50 23.88 7.45
N GLY A 125 -15.43 22.92 7.47
CA GLY A 125 -16.60 22.93 8.35
C GLY A 125 -16.34 22.38 9.75
N LEU A 126 -15.14 21.88 10.05
CA LEU A 126 -14.76 21.44 11.38
C LEU A 126 -14.54 22.65 12.30
N ALA A 127 -14.88 22.49 13.58
CA ALA A 127 -14.67 23.54 14.58
C ALA A 127 -13.17 23.74 14.91
N SER A 128 -12.38 22.68 14.74
CA SER A 128 -10.93 22.71 14.92
C SER A 128 -10.26 21.75 13.92
N PRO A 129 -9.09 22.10 13.37
CA PRO A 129 -8.30 21.16 12.57
C PRO A 129 -7.97 19.84 13.30
N ASN A 130 -7.94 19.86 14.62
CA ASN A 130 -7.66 18.68 15.45
C ASN A 130 -8.83 17.69 15.53
N GLU A 131 -10.00 18.01 14.98
CA GLU A 131 -11.09 17.04 14.80
C GLU A 131 -10.87 16.10 13.61
N ALA A 132 -9.89 16.38 12.75
CA ALA A 132 -9.49 15.52 11.65
C ALA A 132 -8.28 14.66 12.03
N ILE A 133 -8.29 13.41 11.58
CA ILE A 133 -7.14 12.49 11.63
C ILE A 133 -6.80 12.07 10.20
N PHE A 134 -5.53 12.15 9.86
CA PHE A 134 -5.00 11.82 8.53
C PHE A 134 -4.08 10.60 8.65
N TYR A 135 -4.53 9.47 8.14
CA TYR A 135 -3.75 8.23 8.20
C TYR A 135 -3.04 7.95 6.88
N THR A 136 -1.84 7.42 6.95
CA THR A 136 -1.11 6.89 5.79
C THR A 136 -0.58 5.48 6.06
N SER A 137 -0.47 4.70 4.99
CA SER A 137 0.14 3.37 5.02
C SER A 137 1.64 3.47 4.75
N GLY A 138 2.43 2.54 5.31
CA GLY A 138 3.85 2.37 4.97
C GLY A 138 4.12 1.99 3.51
N ARG A 139 3.09 1.63 2.75
CA ARG A 139 3.18 1.38 1.30
C ARG A 139 2.98 2.62 0.43
N THR A 140 2.72 3.77 1.05
CA THR A 140 2.63 5.04 0.33
C THR A 140 4.02 5.43 -0.14
N SER A 141 4.16 5.87 -1.41
CA SER A 141 5.44 6.37 -1.92
C SER A 141 5.92 7.58 -1.10
N ASN A 142 7.23 7.76 -1.00
CA ASN A 142 7.83 8.86 -0.23
C ASN A 142 7.33 10.23 -0.70
N GLU A 143 7.17 10.42 -2.00
CA GLU A 143 6.67 11.66 -2.59
C GLU A 143 5.21 11.93 -2.18
N ALA A 144 4.36 10.91 -2.23
CA ALA A 144 2.96 11.03 -1.82
C ALA A 144 2.85 11.26 -0.31
N ALA A 145 3.65 10.57 0.50
CA ALA A 145 3.70 10.76 1.95
C ALA A 145 4.16 12.18 2.33
N PHE A 146 5.17 12.72 1.64
CA PHE A 146 5.64 14.09 1.83
C PHE A 146 4.56 15.12 1.49
N LEU A 147 3.92 15.00 0.33
CA LEU A 147 2.83 15.91 -0.07
C LEU A 147 1.65 15.82 0.88
N TYR A 148 1.32 14.63 1.33
CA TYR A 148 0.24 14.43 2.30
C TYR A 148 0.56 15.06 3.66
N GLN A 149 1.79 14.88 4.15
CA GLN A 149 2.25 15.55 5.37
C GLN A 149 2.19 17.07 5.25
N LEU A 150 2.64 17.62 4.12
CA LEU A 150 2.61 19.06 3.85
C LEU A 150 1.18 19.60 3.87
N PHE A 151 0.25 18.87 3.24
CA PHE A 151 -1.18 19.19 3.26
C PHE A 151 -1.74 19.20 4.69
N VAL A 152 -1.47 18.16 5.48
CA VAL A 152 -1.96 18.04 6.87
C VAL A 152 -1.44 19.17 7.76
N ARG A 153 -0.15 19.52 7.62
CA ARG A 153 0.45 20.62 8.37
C ARG A 153 -0.11 21.99 7.94
N GLN A 154 -0.36 22.19 6.66
CA GLN A 154 -0.99 23.41 6.17
C GLN A 154 -2.45 23.51 6.59
N PHE A 155 -3.16 22.40 6.71
CA PHE A 155 -4.51 22.33 7.28
C PHE A 155 -4.52 22.73 8.75
N GLY A 156 -3.41 22.53 9.49
CA GLY A 156 -3.22 23.05 10.85
C GLY A 156 -3.31 22.01 11.94
N THR A 157 -3.05 20.74 11.65
CA THR A 157 -3.01 19.67 12.66
C THR A 157 -1.75 18.82 12.55
N ASN A 158 -1.41 18.14 13.66
CA ASN A 158 -0.40 17.09 13.73
C ASN A 158 -1.03 15.69 13.89
N ASN A 159 -2.33 15.56 13.75
CA ASN A 159 -3.03 14.28 13.82
C ASN A 159 -2.77 13.46 12.55
N PHE A 160 -1.54 12.99 12.41
CA PHE A 160 -1.04 12.28 11.24
C PHE A 160 -0.35 10.98 11.65
N PRO A 161 -1.13 10.00 12.20
CA PRO A 161 -0.59 8.68 12.50
C PRO A 161 -0.29 7.91 11.22
N ASP A 162 0.72 7.04 11.28
CA ASP A 162 1.03 6.09 10.24
C ASP A 162 1.11 4.66 10.79
N CYS A 163 1.25 3.67 9.89
CA CYS A 163 1.32 2.29 10.31
C CYS A 163 2.63 1.97 11.04
N SER A 164 3.73 2.63 10.72
CA SER A 164 5.04 2.39 11.34
C SER A 164 5.02 2.80 12.81
N ASN A 165 4.46 3.97 13.13
CA ASN A 165 4.31 4.42 14.51
C ASN A 165 3.44 3.48 15.34
N MET A 166 2.33 3.02 14.79
CA MET A 166 1.42 2.12 15.51
C MET A 166 1.95 0.69 15.64
N CYS A 167 2.79 0.23 14.70
CA CYS A 167 3.26 -1.15 14.63
C CYS A 167 4.68 -1.31 15.19
N HIS A 168 5.63 -0.49 14.79
CA HIS A 168 7.07 -0.71 15.00
C HIS A 168 7.80 0.39 15.78
N GLU A 169 7.16 1.48 16.14
CA GLU A 169 7.81 2.50 16.98
C GLU A 169 8.32 1.91 18.30
N PRO A 170 7.59 1.05 19.02
CA PRO A 170 8.12 0.39 20.21
C PRO A 170 9.37 -0.43 19.93
N SER A 171 9.46 -1.10 18.78
CA SER A 171 10.65 -1.85 18.36
C SER A 171 11.85 -0.91 18.16
N GLY A 172 11.65 0.21 17.48
CA GLY A 172 12.69 1.22 17.27
C GLY A 172 13.20 1.83 18.57
N VAL A 173 12.28 2.12 19.50
CA VAL A 173 12.64 2.62 20.85
C VAL A 173 13.43 1.58 21.64
N ALA A 174 12.95 0.33 21.67
CA ALA A 174 13.62 -0.75 22.40
C ALA A 174 15.01 -1.03 21.84
N LEU A 175 15.15 -1.15 20.52
CA LEU A 175 16.46 -1.35 19.88
C LEU A 175 17.40 -0.16 20.14
N GLY A 176 16.91 1.07 20.03
CA GLY A 176 17.68 2.27 20.34
C GLY A 176 18.21 2.29 21.77
N GLN A 177 17.45 1.80 22.74
CA GLN A 177 17.87 1.68 24.15
C GLN A 177 18.85 0.54 24.40
N GLN A 178 18.72 -0.59 23.68
CA GLN A 178 19.52 -1.78 23.90
C GLN A 178 20.85 -1.79 23.11
N ILE A 179 20.82 -1.38 21.87
CA ILE A 179 21.95 -1.45 20.95
C ILE A 179 22.36 -0.09 20.36
N GLY A 180 21.70 0.98 20.74
CA GLY A 180 21.98 2.34 20.29
C GLY A 180 21.48 2.69 18.89
N VAL A 181 20.82 1.77 18.19
CA VAL A 181 20.29 1.95 16.83
C VAL A 181 18.83 1.50 16.79
N GLY A 182 17.94 2.36 16.30
CA GLY A 182 16.50 2.12 16.27
C GLY A 182 16.04 1.19 15.12
N LYS A 183 16.89 0.34 14.59
CA LYS A 183 16.57 -0.64 13.55
C LYS A 183 17.38 -1.91 13.68
N GLY A 184 16.94 -2.99 13.03
CA GLY A 184 17.65 -4.27 12.98
C GLY A 184 19.02 -4.12 12.30
N THR A 185 20.01 -4.85 12.82
CA THR A 185 21.40 -4.84 12.33
C THR A 185 21.81 -6.18 11.73
N VAL A 186 20.95 -7.20 11.82
CA VAL A 186 21.18 -8.52 11.23
C VAL A 186 20.88 -8.53 9.74
N SER A 187 21.72 -9.21 8.97
CA SER A 187 21.53 -9.48 7.55
C SER A 187 20.86 -10.86 7.33
N LEU A 188 20.44 -11.16 6.11
CA LEU A 188 19.96 -12.51 5.79
C LEU A 188 21.06 -13.57 5.92
N GLN A 189 22.31 -13.19 5.68
CA GLN A 189 23.45 -14.08 5.80
C GLN A 189 23.69 -14.50 7.25
N ASP A 190 23.43 -13.62 8.22
CA ASP A 190 23.55 -13.95 9.65
C ASP A 190 22.59 -15.09 10.05
N PHE A 191 21.42 -15.20 9.40
CA PHE A 191 20.50 -16.33 9.63
C PHE A 191 21.04 -17.65 9.09
N GLU A 192 21.80 -17.62 7.97
CA GLU A 192 22.40 -18.81 7.37
C GLU A 192 23.61 -19.31 8.19
N GLU A 193 24.27 -18.41 8.90
CA GLU A 193 25.47 -18.69 9.69
C GLU A 193 25.20 -18.90 11.19
N ALA A 194 23.95 -18.67 11.63
CA ALA A 194 23.59 -18.82 13.03
C ALA A 194 23.38 -20.28 13.43
N ASP A 195 24.00 -20.69 14.56
CA ASP A 195 23.80 -22.02 15.13
C ASP A 195 22.42 -22.20 15.79
N LEU A 196 21.79 -21.09 16.18
CA LEU A 196 20.48 -21.04 16.81
C LEU A 196 19.74 -19.75 16.44
N ILE A 197 18.48 -19.88 16.08
CA ILE A 197 17.58 -18.76 15.78
C ILE A 197 16.38 -18.79 16.73
#